data_e2a751cc7d695ffe260c4ef84cdfd5ae
#
_entry.id   e2a751cc7d695ffe260c4ef84cdfd5ae
#
_cell.length_a   1.000
_cell.length_b   1.000
_cell.length_c   1.000
_cell.angle_alpha   90.00
_cell.angle_beta   90.00
_cell.angle_gamma   90.00
#
_symmetry.space_group_name_H-M   'P 1'
#
loop_
_entity.id
_entity.type
_entity.pdbx_description
1 polymer ?
#
loop_
_entity_poly.entity_id
_entity_poly.type
_entity_poly.pdbx_seq_one_letter_code
_entity_poly.pdbx_strand_id
1 'polypeptide(L)'
;HLAPSGILYPRYAIFSRQAAFETGGNLRMPLFVKPLRSDASLGIGGKSLVHDAVALMERVTFIRKELNDSALAEEFIDGREFYVGVLGNSQPKALPPVEVDFTGFPEGAPKVLDSKAKWDERSKEFKGTKSVLATLPDELRARLQKVAVDAYRALRVRDYGRVDLRLTDTGDIYVLEVNASCYLERSSEFAMSATAAGIEYPKLIERIVELALERYKR
;
A
#
# COMPACT_ATOMS: atom_id res chain seq x y z
N HIS A 1 7.66 -7.17 -12.21
CA HIS A 1 7.21 -6.16 -13.19
C HIS A 1 7.64 -4.73 -12.82
N LEU A 2 7.83 -4.41 -11.52
CA LEU A 2 8.26 -3.06 -11.12
C LEU A 2 9.74 -2.81 -11.41
N ALA A 3 10.63 -3.80 -11.17
CA ALA A 3 12.06 -3.66 -11.35
C ALA A 3 12.48 -3.23 -12.79
N PRO A 4 11.97 -3.86 -13.85
CA PRO A 4 12.30 -3.43 -15.22
C PRO A 4 11.83 -2.02 -15.55
N SER A 5 10.89 -1.47 -14.80
CA SER A 5 10.34 -0.12 -14.97
C SER A 5 11.07 0.94 -14.15
N GLY A 6 12.14 0.59 -13.44
CA GLY A 6 12.90 1.52 -12.59
C GLY A 6 12.14 2.02 -11.36
N ILE A 7 11.07 1.33 -10.96
CA ILE A 7 10.23 1.69 -9.81
C ILE A 7 10.85 1.09 -8.55
N LEU A 8 11.05 1.90 -7.52
CA LEU A 8 11.54 1.43 -6.24
C LEU A 8 10.44 0.65 -5.49
N TYR A 9 10.82 -0.47 -4.93
CA TYR A 9 10.01 -1.30 -4.03
C TYR A 9 10.90 -1.91 -2.95
N PRO A 10 10.37 -2.31 -1.79
CA PRO A 10 11.17 -2.93 -0.73
C PRO A 10 11.83 -4.22 -1.23
N ARG A 11 13.09 -4.45 -0.88
CA ARG A 11 13.69 -5.77 -1.08
C ARG A 11 12.95 -6.78 -0.24
N TYR A 12 12.83 -8.00 -0.73
CA TYR A 12 11.96 -8.98 -0.11
C TYR A 12 12.53 -10.39 -0.12
N ALA A 13 11.99 -11.23 0.76
CA ALA A 13 12.11 -12.68 0.72
C ALA A 13 10.73 -13.32 0.95
N ILE A 14 10.47 -14.40 0.24
CA ILE A 14 9.26 -15.20 0.40
C ILE A 14 9.63 -16.53 1.05
N PHE A 15 9.02 -16.83 2.17
CA PHE A 15 9.10 -18.10 2.87
C PHE A 15 7.84 -18.91 2.56
N SER A 16 7.92 -19.75 1.54
CA SER A 16 6.74 -20.50 1.07
C SER A 16 6.31 -21.55 2.09
N ARG A 17 5.05 -21.97 1.99
CA ARG A 17 4.51 -23.09 2.80
C ARG A 17 5.23 -24.42 2.53
N GLN A 18 5.73 -24.61 1.33
CA GLN A 18 6.41 -25.83 0.86
C GLN A 18 7.93 -25.79 1.10
N ALA A 19 8.39 -24.94 2.01
CA ALA A 19 9.80 -24.72 2.34
C ALA A 19 10.67 -24.16 1.20
N ALA A 20 10.08 -23.72 0.08
CA ALA A 20 10.81 -22.96 -0.92
C ALA A 20 11.11 -21.54 -0.39
N PHE A 21 12.25 -21.00 -0.79
CA PHE A 21 12.71 -19.66 -0.43
C PHE A 21 13.00 -18.90 -1.71
N GLU A 22 12.41 -17.71 -1.84
CA GLU A 22 12.68 -16.77 -2.91
C GLU A 22 13.12 -15.44 -2.31
N THR A 23 14.07 -14.79 -2.94
CA THR A 23 14.56 -13.47 -2.47
C THR A 23 14.73 -12.50 -3.62
N GLY A 24 14.36 -11.25 -3.39
CA GLY A 24 14.60 -10.11 -4.26
C GLY A 24 15.86 -9.33 -3.93
N GLY A 25 16.86 -9.97 -3.32
CA GLY A 25 18.15 -9.38 -2.95
C GLY A 25 18.55 -9.62 -1.50
N ASN A 26 19.67 -9.04 -1.09
CA ASN A 26 20.11 -9.08 0.31
C ASN A 26 19.21 -8.19 1.16
N LEU A 27 18.61 -8.75 2.20
CA LEU A 27 17.74 -8.04 3.12
C LEU A 27 18.51 -7.36 4.24
N ARG A 28 18.06 -6.19 4.63
CA ARG A 28 18.56 -5.44 5.79
C ARG A 28 17.45 -5.31 6.83
N MET A 29 17.80 -5.55 8.09
CA MET A 29 16.89 -5.30 9.21
C MET A 29 16.68 -3.78 9.42
N PRO A 30 15.52 -3.37 9.93
CA PRO A 30 14.39 -4.19 10.30
C PRO A 30 13.59 -4.66 9.08
N LEU A 31 12.88 -5.80 9.22
CA LEU A 31 12.00 -6.33 8.19
C LEU A 31 10.53 -6.24 8.62
N PHE A 32 9.67 -6.00 7.65
CA PHE A 32 8.23 -6.10 7.83
C PHE A 32 7.72 -7.42 7.26
N VAL A 33 7.14 -8.25 8.13
CA VAL A 33 6.76 -9.63 7.80
C VAL A 33 5.24 -9.79 7.83
N LYS A 34 4.67 -10.08 6.68
CA LYS A 34 3.21 -10.17 6.45
C LYS A 34 2.83 -11.47 5.71
N PRO A 35 1.58 -11.92 5.79
CA PRO A 35 1.08 -12.98 4.92
C PRO A 35 1.18 -12.56 3.45
N LEU A 36 1.52 -13.51 2.58
CA LEU A 36 1.74 -13.23 1.15
C LEU A 36 0.43 -13.02 0.37
N ARG A 37 -0.63 -13.74 0.75
CA ARG A 37 -1.89 -13.80 -0.03
C ARG A 37 -3.08 -13.15 0.67
N SER A 38 -2.91 -12.74 1.91
CA SER A 38 -3.95 -12.07 2.67
C SER A 38 -3.93 -10.56 2.41
N ASP A 39 -5.10 -9.96 2.37
CA ASP A 39 -5.31 -8.52 2.24
C ASP A 39 -5.90 -7.90 3.52
N ALA A 40 -6.35 -6.65 3.46
CA ALA A 40 -7.02 -5.92 4.54
C ALA A 40 -6.26 -5.93 5.88
N SER A 41 -4.93 -6.01 5.85
CA SER A 41 -4.04 -6.11 7.03
C SER A 41 -4.28 -7.35 7.91
N LEU A 42 -4.92 -8.40 7.36
CA LEU A 42 -5.10 -9.66 8.08
C LEU A 42 -3.74 -10.24 8.47
N GLY A 43 -3.59 -10.56 9.76
CA GLY A 43 -2.35 -11.08 10.29
C GLY A 43 -1.22 -10.05 10.43
N ILE A 44 -1.45 -8.77 10.18
CA ILE A 44 -0.49 -7.68 10.45
C ILE A 44 -0.74 -7.13 11.86
N GLY A 45 0.32 -6.97 12.64
CA GLY A 45 0.27 -6.46 14.01
C GLY A 45 1.64 -6.07 14.53
N GLY A 46 1.74 -5.72 15.83
CA GLY A 46 2.99 -5.25 16.45
C GLY A 46 4.19 -6.17 16.31
N LYS A 47 3.98 -7.47 16.07
CA LYS A 47 5.03 -8.44 15.81
C LYS A 47 5.42 -8.56 14.33
N SER A 48 4.83 -7.76 13.44
CA SER A 48 5.15 -7.80 12.01
C SER A 48 6.45 -7.09 11.68
N LEU A 49 6.87 -6.11 12.49
CA LEU A 49 8.19 -5.50 12.39
C LEU A 49 9.19 -6.30 13.23
N VAL A 50 10.21 -6.85 12.57
CA VAL A 50 11.22 -7.72 13.20
C VAL A 50 12.61 -7.13 13.03
N HIS A 51 13.43 -7.26 14.07
CA HIS A 51 14.74 -6.62 14.14
C HIS A 51 15.90 -7.62 14.11
N ASP A 52 15.61 -8.91 14.18
CA ASP A 52 16.62 -9.98 14.16
C ASP A 52 16.08 -11.27 13.52
N ALA A 53 16.96 -12.23 13.32
CA ALA A 53 16.63 -13.48 12.65
C ALA A 53 15.70 -14.39 13.49
N VAL A 54 15.75 -14.30 14.81
CA VAL A 54 14.89 -15.11 15.71
C VAL A 54 13.45 -14.63 15.58
N ALA A 55 13.23 -13.31 15.74
CA ALA A 55 11.91 -12.70 15.57
C ALA A 55 11.36 -12.94 14.15
N LEU A 56 12.22 -12.89 13.11
CA LEU A 56 11.84 -13.22 11.74
C LEU A 56 11.30 -14.65 11.65
N MET A 57 12.03 -15.63 12.17
CA MET A 57 11.63 -17.04 12.07
C MET A 57 10.41 -17.37 12.92
N GLU A 58 10.25 -16.74 14.08
CA GLU A 58 9.03 -16.83 14.88
C GLU A 58 7.81 -16.31 14.09
N ARG A 59 7.97 -15.15 13.45
CA ARG A 59 6.91 -14.52 12.66
C ARG A 59 6.54 -15.34 11.43
N VAL A 60 7.54 -15.84 10.69
CA VAL A 60 7.34 -16.75 9.55
C VAL A 60 6.60 -18.02 10.00
N THR A 61 7.00 -18.60 11.15
CA THR A 61 6.37 -19.79 11.69
C THR A 61 4.90 -19.56 12.06
N PHE A 62 4.61 -18.42 12.71
CA PHE A 62 3.24 -18.01 13.02
C PHE A 62 2.38 -17.92 11.76
N ILE A 63 2.84 -17.20 10.72
CA ILE A 63 2.08 -17.05 9.48
C ILE A 63 1.82 -18.40 8.82
N ARG A 64 2.82 -19.27 8.78
CA ARG A 64 2.69 -20.59 8.16
C ARG A 64 1.74 -21.52 8.91
N LYS A 65 1.79 -21.54 10.24
CA LYS A 65 1.01 -22.46 11.08
C LYS A 65 -0.39 -21.95 11.38
N GLU A 66 -0.49 -20.69 11.81
CA GLU A 66 -1.74 -20.14 12.31
C GLU A 66 -2.60 -19.51 11.19
N LEU A 67 -1.96 -18.91 10.19
CA LEU A 67 -2.68 -18.28 9.08
C LEU A 67 -2.71 -19.15 7.81
N ASN A 68 -2.00 -20.28 7.82
CA ASN A 68 -1.93 -21.21 6.70
C ASN A 68 -1.50 -20.53 5.37
N ASP A 69 -0.61 -19.56 5.44
CA ASP A 69 -0.13 -18.77 4.29
C ASP A 69 1.40 -18.83 4.21
N SER A 70 1.95 -18.37 3.08
CA SER A 70 3.37 -18.06 2.92
C SER A 70 3.67 -16.71 3.57
N ALA A 71 4.89 -16.53 4.08
CA ALA A 71 5.30 -15.26 4.64
C ALA A 71 6.12 -14.45 3.63
N LEU A 72 5.77 -13.18 3.47
CA LEU A 72 6.53 -12.18 2.75
C LEU A 72 7.26 -11.32 3.79
N ALA A 73 8.60 -11.30 3.74
CA ALA A 73 9.45 -10.43 4.53
C ALA A 73 10.02 -9.34 3.62
N GLU A 74 9.75 -8.10 3.92
CA GLU A 74 10.20 -6.92 3.16
C GLU A 74 11.08 -6.03 4.03
N GLU A 75 12.11 -5.39 3.46
CA GLU A 75 12.81 -4.31 4.14
C GLU A 75 11.80 -3.24 4.58
N PHE A 76 11.84 -2.86 5.85
CA PHE A 76 10.95 -1.80 6.33
C PHE A 76 11.42 -0.45 5.80
N ILE A 77 10.58 0.19 5.02
CA ILE A 77 10.83 1.54 4.52
C ILE A 77 10.20 2.53 5.49
N ASP A 78 11.02 3.26 6.21
CA ASP A 78 10.54 4.35 7.06
C ASP A 78 10.23 5.60 6.25
N GLY A 79 9.29 6.42 6.73
CA GLY A 79 8.90 7.65 6.07
C GLY A 79 7.40 7.93 6.11
N ARG A 80 6.97 8.89 5.27
CA ARG A 80 5.57 9.29 5.13
C ARG A 80 4.83 8.32 4.20
N GLU A 81 3.62 7.95 4.57
CA GLU A 81 2.80 7.03 3.77
C GLU A 81 1.73 7.77 2.98
N PHE A 82 1.62 7.43 1.69
CA PHE A 82 0.66 8.07 0.78
C PHE A 82 -0.13 7.01 0.00
N TYR A 83 -1.39 7.31 -0.20
CA TYR A 83 -2.29 6.57 -1.08
C TYR A 83 -2.60 7.40 -2.30
N VAL A 84 -2.34 6.86 -3.48
CA VAL A 84 -2.60 7.54 -4.74
C VAL A 84 -3.58 6.71 -5.56
N GLY A 85 -4.81 7.21 -5.71
CA GLY A 85 -5.79 6.64 -6.60
C GLY A 85 -5.38 6.84 -8.06
N VAL A 86 -5.58 5.83 -8.89
CA VAL A 86 -5.38 5.91 -10.34
C VAL A 86 -6.65 5.45 -11.04
N LEU A 87 -7.12 6.24 -12.00
CA LEU A 87 -8.37 6.00 -12.73
C LEU A 87 -8.12 6.04 -14.24
N GLY A 88 -8.53 4.99 -14.95
CA GLY A 88 -8.43 4.92 -16.42
C GLY A 88 -7.66 3.73 -16.96
N ASN A 89 -7.76 3.52 -18.27
CA ASN A 89 -7.16 2.40 -19.00
C ASN A 89 -5.99 2.83 -19.88
N SER A 90 -6.25 3.35 -21.09
CA SER A 90 -5.21 3.75 -22.06
C SER A 90 -4.42 4.97 -21.60
N GLN A 91 -5.07 5.90 -20.92
CA GLN A 91 -4.47 7.10 -20.35
C GLN A 91 -4.86 7.23 -18.86
N PRO A 92 -4.32 6.37 -17.98
CA PRO A 92 -4.64 6.43 -16.57
C PRO A 92 -4.15 7.73 -15.96
N LYS A 93 -5.00 8.33 -15.12
CA LYS A 93 -4.72 9.58 -14.41
C LYS A 93 -4.66 9.32 -12.92
N ALA A 94 -3.60 9.84 -12.28
CA ALA A 94 -3.52 9.83 -10.83
C ALA A 94 -4.41 10.92 -10.23
N LEU A 95 -5.10 10.58 -9.17
CA LEU A 95 -5.86 11.48 -8.32
C LEU A 95 -4.93 12.20 -7.31
N PRO A 96 -5.39 13.25 -6.63
CA PRO A 96 -4.64 13.88 -5.56
C PRO A 96 -4.22 12.87 -4.48
N PRO A 97 -2.95 12.89 -4.01
CA PRO A 97 -2.50 11.99 -2.96
C PRO A 97 -3.24 12.21 -1.64
N VAL A 98 -3.54 11.11 -0.95
CA VAL A 98 -3.99 11.10 0.43
C VAL A 98 -2.83 10.64 1.29
N GLU A 99 -2.56 11.34 2.40
CA GLU A 99 -1.52 10.99 3.36
C GLU A 99 -2.12 10.31 4.56
N VAL A 100 -1.41 9.31 5.07
CA VAL A 100 -1.71 8.72 6.36
C VAL A 100 -1.01 9.54 7.44
N ASP A 101 -1.78 10.31 8.18
CA ASP A 101 -1.30 11.11 9.30
C ASP A 101 -1.20 10.25 10.56
N PHE A 102 0.02 10.10 11.09
CA PHE A 102 0.35 9.37 12.29
C PHE A 102 0.65 10.29 13.49
N THR A 103 0.30 11.59 13.44
CA THR A 103 0.64 12.53 14.51
C THR A 103 0.05 12.16 15.87
N GLY A 104 -1.09 11.49 15.89
CA GLY A 104 -1.72 10.96 17.11
C GLY A 104 -1.30 9.54 17.47
N PHE A 105 -0.37 8.93 16.72
CA PHE A 105 0.03 7.55 16.94
C PHE A 105 0.84 7.41 18.24
N PRO A 106 0.77 6.27 18.95
CA PRO A 106 1.53 6.07 20.17
C PRO A 106 3.02 6.29 20.00
N GLU A 107 3.64 7.01 20.91
CA GLU A 107 5.08 7.30 20.88
C GLU A 107 5.90 5.99 20.90
N GLY A 108 6.91 5.89 20.04
CA GLY A 108 7.77 4.72 19.91
C GLY A 108 7.13 3.52 19.18
N ALA A 109 5.84 3.58 18.83
CA ALA A 109 5.23 2.55 18.02
C ALA A 109 5.63 2.71 16.53
N PRO A 110 5.89 1.60 15.81
CA PRO A 110 6.17 1.68 14.39
C PRO A 110 4.97 2.23 13.62
N LYS A 111 5.19 3.24 12.80
CA LYS A 111 4.15 3.88 11.98
C LYS A 111 3.69 2.96 10.86
N VAL A 112 2.85 2.00 11.22
CA VAL A 112 2.29 0.98 10.33
C VAL A 112 0.80 0.86 10.56
N LEU A 113 0.03 0.85 9.48
CA LEU A 113 -1.40 0.57 9.52
C LEU A 113 -1.64 -0.93 9.67
N ASP A 114 -1.59 -1.41 10.91
CA ASP A 114 -1.95 -2.77 11.24
C ASP A 114 -3.48 -2.97 11.35
N SER A 115 -3.90 -4.18 11.67
CA SER A 115 -5.33 -4.50 11.85
C SER A 115 -6.00 -3.68 12.96
N LYS A 116 -5.27 -3.30 14.01
CA LYS A 116 -5.79 -2.45 15.08
C LYS A 116 -5.99 -1.02 14.61
N ALA A 117 -5.01 -0.46 13.91
CA ALA A 117 -5.08 0.88 13.38
C ALA A 117 -6.18 1.04 12.31
N LYS A 118 -6.53 -0.05 11.60
CA LYS A 118 -7.58 -0.02 10.56
C LYS A 118 -8.99 -0.32 11.07
N TRP A 119 -9.14 -1.23 12.04
CA TRP A 119 -10.45 -1.82 12.34
C TRP A 119 -10.88 -1.74 13.80
N ASP A 120 -9.97 -1.48 14.75
CA ASP A 120 -10.33 -1.37 16.16
C ASP A 120 -10.52 0.10 16.55
N GLU A 121 -11.74 0.60 16.39
CA GLU A 121 -12.12 1.99 16.74
C GLU A 121 -11.83 2.38 18.20
N ARG A 122 -11.63 1.40 19.08
CA ARG A 122 -11.30 1.63 20.49
C ARG A 122 -9.80 1.78 20.72
N SER A 123 -8.99 1.28 19.81
CA SER A 123 -7.52 1.32 19.93
C SER A 123 -6.97 2.75 19.88
N LYS A 124 -5.81 2.94 20.48
CA LYS A 124 -5.08 4.22 20.39
C LYS A 124 -4.52 4.41 18.96
N GLU A 125 -4.16 3.32 18.33
CA GLU A 125 -3.64 3.27 16.97
C GLU A 125 -4.69 3.78 15.97
N PHE A 126 -5.94 3.30 16.05
CA PHE A 126 -7.04 3.78 15.20
C PHE A 126 -7.31 5.28 15.42
N LYS A 127 -7.44 5.71 16.70
CA LYS A 127 -7.70 7.11 17.02
C LYS A 127 -6.56 8.05 16.69
N GLY A 128 -5.34 7.51 16.66
CA GLY A 128 -4.11 8.24 16.36
C GLY A 128 -3.76 8.31 14.87
N THR A 129 -4.58 7.68 14.00
CA THR A 129 -4.32 7.63 12.57
C THR A 129 -5.47 8.29 11.80
N LYS A 130 -5.14 9.10 10.81
CA LYS A 130 -6.13 9.74 9.93
C LYS A 130 -5.65 9.74 8.50
N SER A 131 -6.55 9.47 7.57
CA SER A 131 -6.33 9.71 6.15
C SER A 131 -6.74 11.15 5.81
N VAL A 132 -5.81 11.94 5.29
CA VAL A 132 -6.02 13.36 4.94
C VAL A 132 -5.55 13.64 3.53
N LEU A 133 -6.17 14.59 2.84
CA LEU A 133 -5.63 15.09 1.58
C LEU A 133 -4.25 15.70 1.82
N ALA A 134 -3.26 15.22 1.08
CA ALA A 134 -1.88 15.63 1.29
C ALA A 134 -1.65 17.08 0.85
N THR A 135 -1.12 17.89 1.77
CA THR A 135 -0.62 19.22 1.45
C THR A 135 0.86 19.12 1.07
N LEU A 136 1.16 19.26 -0.22
CA LEU A 136 2.48 18.99 -0.79
C LEU A 136 2.87 20.09 -1.78
N PRO A 137 4.18 20.38 -1.91
CA PRO A 137 4.70 21.12 -3.05
C PRO A 137 4.32 20.43 -4.38
N ASP A 138 4.06 21.21 -5.41
CA ASP A 138 3.58 20.69 -6.70
C ASP A 138 4.54 19.67 -7.32
N GLU A 139 5.85 19.89 -7.19
CA GLU A 139 6.87 18.96 -7.68
C GLU A 139 6.76 17.59 -7.00
N LEU A 140 6.65 17.57 -5.67
CA LEU A 140 6.53 16.30 -4.93
C LEU A 140 5.20 15.58 -5.23
N ARG A 141 4.11 16.35 -5.32
CA ARG A 141 2.81 15.81 -5.75
C ARG A 141 2.92 15.13 -7.12
N ALA A 142 3.52 15.82 -8.09
CA ALA A 142 3.70 15.27 -9.44
C ALA A 142 4.57 14.01 -9.45
N ARG A 143 5.62 13.94 -8.62
CA ARG A 143 6.48 12.76 -8.47
C ARG A 143 5.70 11.56 -7.92
N LEU A 144 4.93 11.73 -6.84
CA LEU A 144 4.10 10.68 -6.26
C LEU A 144 3.08 10.17 -7.29
N GLN A 145 2.39 11.08 -7.97
CA GLN A 145 1.41 10.74 -9.00
C GLN A 145 2.05 10.01 -10.18
N LYS A 146 3.24 10.42 -10.61
CA LYS A 146 3.98 9.74 -11.68
C LYS A 146 4.34 8.31 -11.28
N VAL A 147 4.92 8.10 -10.11
CA VAL A 147 5.28 6.75 -9.62
C VAL A 147 4.05 5.86 -9.54
N ALA A 148 2.92 6.39 -9.06
CA ALA A 148 1.67 5.64 -8.98
C ALA A 148 1.16 5.21 -10.37
N VAL A 149 1.16 6.11 -11.35
CA VAL A 149 0.75 5.79 -12.74
C VAL A 149 1.70 4.77 -13.36
N ASP A 150 3.00 4.91 -13.14
CA ASP A 150 4.00 3.99 -13.67
C ASP A 150 3.83 2.58 -13.08
N ALA A 151 3.61 2.47 -11.76
CA ALA A 151 3.34 1.19 -11.09
C ALA A 151 2.03 0.56 -11.59
N TYR A 152 0.97 1.36 -11.69
CA TYR A 152 -0.33 0.94 -12.22
C TYR A 152 -0.20 0.32 -13.63
N ARG A 153 0.55 0.98 -14.51
CA ARG A 153 0.83 0.50 -15.89
C ARG A 153 1.71 -0.75 -15.90
N ALA A 154 2.79 -0.76 -15.11
CA ALA A 154 3.72 -1.88 -15.05
C ALA A 154 3.03 -3.18 -14.60
N LEU A 155 2.07 -3.08 -13.68
CA LEU A 155 1.26 -4.20 -13.20
C LEU A 155 -0.01 -4.44 -14.02
N ARG A 156 -0.24 -3.68 -15.10
CA ARG A 156 -1.39 -3.81 -16.00
C ARG A 156 -2.74 -3.71 -15.28
N VAL A 157 -2.81 -2.88 -14.25
CA VAL A 157 -4.07 -2.59 -13.56
C VAL A 157 -5.03 -1.90 -14.53
N ARG A 158 -6.32 -2.13 -14.35
CA ARG A 158 -7.36 -1.63 -15.25
C ARG A 158 -8.47 -0.94 -14.47
N ASP A 159 -9.11 0.00 -15.14
CA ASP A 159 -10.26 0.77 -14.69
C ASP A 159 -9.95 1.70 -13.53
N TYR A 160 -9.57 1.16 -12.38
CA TYR A 160 -9.18 1.91 -11.18
C TYR A 160 -8.25 1.08 -10.30
N GLY A 161 -7.55 1.75 -9.41
CA GLY A 161 -6.73 1.11 -8.39
C GLY A 161 -6.07 2.13 -7.48
N ARG A 162 -5.55 1.68 -6.35
CA ARG A 162 -4.80 2.50 -5.39
C ARG A 162 -3.38 2.00 -5.28
N VAL A 163 -2.45 2.91 -5.37
CA VAL A 163 -1.03 2.64 -5.16
C VAL A 163 -0.62 3.20 -3.82
N ASP A 164 -0.12 2.34 -2.95
CA ASP A 164 0.31 2.68 -1.61
C ASP A 164 1.82 2.92 -1.64
N LEU A 165 2.24 4.12 -1.26
CA LEU A 165 3.59 4.64 -1.42
C LEU A 165 4.21 5.00 -0.08
N ARG A 166 5.53 4.86 0.03
CA ARG A 166 6.31 5.38 1.15
C ARG A 166 7.38 6.36 0.63
N LEU A 167 7.35 7.58 1.16
CA LEU A 167 8.33 8.62 0.89
C LEU A 167 9.33 8.67 2.04
N THR A 168 10.59 8.39 1.76
CA THR A 168 11.68 8.46 2.74
C THR A 168 12.11 9.91 3.00
N ASP A 169 12.86 10.13 4.07
CA ASP A 169 13.47 11.44 4.37
C ASP A 169 14.52 11.85 3.33
N THR A 170 15.09 10.88 2.58
CA THR A 170 16.00 11.14 1.45
C THR A 170 15.26 11.52 0.16
N GLY A 171 13.93 11.46 0.16
CA GLY A 171 13.11 11.83 -0.98
C GLY A 171 12.85 10.69 -1.97
N ASP A 172 13.25 9.45 -1.63
CA ASP A 172 12.95 8.26 -2.43
C ASP A 172 11.49 7.83 -2.24
N ILE A 173 10.84 7.41 -3.33
CA ILE A 173 9.44 6.97 -3.31
C ILE A 173 9.39 5.48 -3.60
N TYR A 174 8.99 4.71 -2.62
CA TYR A 174 8.82 3.25 -2.74
C TYR A 174 7.35 2.88 -2.93
N VAL A 175 7.08 1.95 -3.85
CA VAL A 175 5.77 1.30 -3.97
C VAL A 175 5.71 0.16 -2.97
N LEU A 176 4.79 0.25 -2.02
CA LEU A 176 4.55 -0.80 -1.02
C LEU A 176 3.54 -1.82 -1.52
N GLU A 177 2.48 -1.35 -2.17
CA GLU A 177 1.39 -2.19 -2.64
C GLU A 177 0.64 -1.52 -3.80
N VAL A 178 0.02 -2.34 -4.66
CA VAL A 178 -0.91 -1.88 -5.68
C VAL A 178 -2.23 -2.65 -5.55
N ASN A 179 -3.25 -1.96 -5.13
CA ASN A 179 -4.58 -2.49 -4.87
C ASN A 179 -5.46 -2.34 -6.13
N ALA A 180 -5.55 -3.40 -6.94
CA ALA A 180 -6.36 -3.42 -8.17
C ALA A 180 -7.88 -3.49 -7.90
N SER A 181 -8.27 -3.74 -6.66
CA SER A 181 -9.64 -3.75 -6.16
C SER A 181 -9.71 -3.03 -4.82
N CYS A 182 -9.29 -1.75 -4.82
CA CYS A 182 -9.28 -0.96 -3.60
C CYS A 182 -10.71 -0.65 -3.13
N TYR A 183 -10.79 -0.34 -1.84
CA TYR A 183 -12.05 -0.02 -1.18
C TYR A 183 -12.70 1.22 -1.80
N LEU A 184 -13.99 1.10 -2.16
CA LEU A 184 -14.76 2.14 -2.87
C LEU A 184 -15.87 2.76 -2.03
N GLU A 185 -15.90 2.53 -0.72
CA GLU A 185 -16.88 3.22 0.12
C GLU A 185 -16.73 4.75 -0.01
N ARG A 186 -17.83 5.46 0.20
CA ARG A 186 -17.85 6.94 0.09
C ARG A 186 -16.84 7.64 1.00
N SER A 187 -16.53 7.03 2.14
CA SER A 187 -15.55 7.52 3.11
C SER A 187 -14.11 7.07 2.81
N SER A 188 -13.89 6.24 1.79
CA SER A 188 -12.57 5.71 1.45
C SER A 188 -11.61 6.79 0.93
N GLU A 189 -10.33 6.53 1.04
CA GLU A 189 -9.27 7.40 0.53
C GLU A 189 -9.38 7.61 -0.99
N PHE A 190 -9.84 6.58 -1.72
CA PHE A 190 -10.04 6.67 -3.15
C PHE A 190 -11.17 7.64 -3.50
N ALA A 191 -12.30 7.56 -2.79
CA ALA A 191 -13.43 8.46 -2.97
C ALA A 191 -13.11 9.89 -2.53
N MET A 192 -12.38 10.05 -1.41
CA MET A 192 -11.87 11.34 -0.93
C MET A 192 -10.98 12.02 -1.99
N SER A 193 -10.06 11.28 -2.55
CA SER A 193 -9.13 11.71 -3.59
C SER A 193 -9.87 12.11 -4.88
N ALA A 194 -10.87 11.33 -5.30
CA ALA A 194 -11.71 11.64 -6.45
C ALA A 194 -12.52 12.92 -6.25
N THR A 195 -13.11 13.10 -5.06
CA THR A 195 -13.85 14.33 -4.71
C THR A 195 -12.95 15.55 -4.76
N ALA A 196 -11.72 15.46 -4.26
CA ALA A 196 -10.73 16.53 -4.35
C ALA A 196 -10.30 16.84 -5.80
N ALA A 197 -10.42 15.87 -6.71
CA ALA A 197 -10.23 16.08 -8.14
C ALA A 197 -11.48 16.61 -8.87
N GLY A 198 -12.56 16.94 -8.15
CA GLY A 198 -13.82 17.43 -8.71
C GLY A 198 -14.73 16.31 -9.24
N ILE A 199 -14.47 15.05 -8.89
CA ILE A 199 -15.29 13.89 -9.29
C ILE A 199 -16.14 13.48 -8.10
N GLU A 200 -17.44 13.84 -8.13
CA GLU A 200 -18.38 13.41 -7.11
C GLU A 200 -18.56 11.89 -7.09
N TYR A 201 -18.88 11.34 -5.92
CA TYR A 201 -18.96 9.90 -5.72
C TYR A 201 -19.87 9.14 -6.71
N PRO A 202 -21.09 9.58 -7.03
CA PRO A 202 -21.90 8.91 -8.05
C PRO A 202 -21.21 8.88 -9.42
N LYS A 203 -20.57 9.98 -9.80
CA LYS A 203 -19.82 10.10 -11.07
C LYS A 203 -18.56 9.26 -11.09
N LEU A 204 -17.91 9.08 -9.93
CA LEU A 204 -16.79 8.16 -9.80
C LEU A 204 -17.21 6.72 -10.10
N ILE A 205 -18.30 6.26 -9.50
CA ILE A 205 -18.82 4.90 -9.73
C ILE A 205 -19.25 4.72 -11.19
N GLU A 206 -19.98 5.68 -11.74
CA GLU A 206 -20.37 5.70 -13.17
C GLU A 206 -19.14 5.58 -14.07
N ARG A 207 -18.09 6.38 -13.79
CA ARG A 207 -16.86 6.35 -14.60
C ARG A 207 -16.12 5.02 -14.53
N ILE A 208 -16.07 4.37 -13.38
CA ILE A 208 -15.46 3.04 -13.23
C ILE A 208 -16.22 2.01 -14.08
N VAL A 209 -17.55 2.05 -14.06
CA VAL A 209 -18.40 1.16 -14.88
C VAL A 209 -18.18 1.43 -16.38
N GLU A 210 -18.13 2.69 -16.80
CA GLU A 210 -17.84 3.06 -18.19
C GLU A 210 -16.50 2.50 -18.67
N LEU A 211 -15.45 2.68 -17.87
CA LEU A 211 -14.10 2.18 -18.17
C LEU A 211 -14.08 0.65 -18.33
N ALA A 212 -14.83 -0.06 -17.49
CA ALA A 212 -14.99 -1.50 -17.63
C ALA A 212 -15.73 -1.86 -18.92
N LEU A 213 -16.84 -1.18 -19.24
CA LEU A 213 -17.61 -1.40 -20.46
C LEU A 213 -16.82 -1.08 -21.74
N GLU A 214 -15.99 -0.04 -21.73
CA GLU A 214 -15.10 0.31 -22.85
C GLU A 214 -14.16 -0.84 -23.22
N ARG A 215 -13.74 -1.67 -22.26
CA ARG A 215 -12.88 -2.84 -22.50
C ARG A 215 -13.59 -3.97 -23.24
N TYR A 216 -14.89 -4.14 -23.03
CA TYR A 216 -15.67 -5.20 -23.68
C TYR A 216 -16.16 -4.83 -25.09
N LYS A 217 -16.02 -3.56 -25.49
CA LYS A 217 -16.37 -3.10 -26.83
C LYS A 217 -15.22 -3.23 -27.85
N ARG A 218 -14.05 -3.67 -27.38
CA ARG A 218 -12.86 -3.94 -28.22
C ARG A 218 -12.74 -5.44 -28.44
#